data_40780e89d90bc15258e50cefa22443fa
#
_entry.id   40780e89d90bc15258e50cefa22443fa
#
_cell.length_a   1.000
_cell.length_b   1.000
_cell.length_c   1.000
_cell.angle_alpha   90.00
_cell.angle_beta   90.00
_cell.angle_gamma   90.00
#
_symmetry.space_group_name_H-M   'P 1'
#
loop_
_entity.id
_entity.type
_entity.pdbx_description
1 polymer ?
#
loop_
_entity_poly.entity_id
_entity_poly.type
_entity_poly.pdbx_seq_one_letter_code
_entity_poly.pdbx_strand_id
1 'polypeptide(L)'
;MDVPFDKTLPSFSIILETENLANADLEGLSRSLASLVNQDVSPSQANEVLLIDSGDTPPDLLEQLCDRYPWIKIHPAPAGTGYYKAKMLGAQVATGDIIVYCDSDCIYEPTWLRTILTTFTQGEPIQAVAGETTTRGIGPYGTAMALTYIFPQYTGETALTPSSQYFLNNVAFRRQFLLENPIPLELPLYRGNCVIHAYNLLKDGHTIWRQPKARATHAPPNGLSHFFWRFLLIGHDYYWQNRLLSKPDQEPGNREKYRDPLGGLHGKMHVFLERLQRMVKNEPRHLLYLPLSIPIAAISVLLIFAGNKITALKPDYLLKTYYRILGEV
;
A
#
# COMPACT_ATOMS: atom_id res chain seq x y z
N MET A 1 -15.98 24.73 -14.71
CA MET A 1 -16.90 25.09 -13.61
C MET A 1 -16.09 24.87 -12.32
N ASP A 2 -15.83 25.96 -11.59
CA ASP A 2 -15.13 25.86 -10.30
C ASP A 2 -16.05 25.14 -9.32
N VAL A 3 -15.68 23.94 -8.92
CA VAL A 3 -16.36 23.21 -7.85
C VAL A 3 -16.06 23.96 -6.54
N PRO A 4 -17.08 24.43 -5.80
CA PRO A 4 -16.82 25.17 -4.57
C PRO A 4 -16.05 24.30 -3.57
N PHE A 5 -14.99 24.87 -2.99
CA PHE A 5 -14.19 24.22 -1.95
C PHE A 5 -15.09 23.88 -0.74
N ASP A 6 -15.10 22.63 -0.34
CA ASP A 6 -15.81 22.17 0.86
C ASP A 6 -15.05 22.64 2.12
N LYS A 7 -15.45 23.78 2.65
CA LYS A 7 -14.82 24.42 3.83
C LYS A 7 -14.87 23.57 5.10
N THR A 8 -15.53 22.43 5.08
CA THR A 8 -15.60 21.50 6.22
C THR A 8 -14.45 20.51 6.24
N LEU A 9 -13.70 20.40 5.15
CA LEU A 9 -12.54 19.51 5.02
C LEU A 9 -11.23 20.25 5.35
N PRO A 10 -10.24 19.57 5.93
CA PRO A 10 -8.89 20.13 6.06
C PRO A 10 -8.26 20.34 4.69
N SER A 11 -7.28 21.26 4.59
CA SER A 11 -6.46 21.37 3.38
C SER A 11 -5.68 20.07 3.16
N PHE A 12 -5.53 19.63 1.90
CA PHE A 12 -4.91 18.35 1.61
C PHE A 12 -4.15 18.35 0.29
N SER A 13 -3.13 17.48 0.22
CA SER A 13 -2.38 17.18 -0.99
C SER A 13 -2.43 15.67 -1.27
N ILE A 14 -2.59 15.30 -2.53
CA ILE A 14 -2.56 13.90 -2.97
C ILE A 14 -1.19 13.63 -3.58
N ILE A 15 -0.56 12.49 -3.23
CA ILE A 15 0.76 12.12 -3.72
C ILE A 15 0.71 10.76 -4.41
N LEU A 16 1.10 10.76 -5.68
CA LEU A 16 1.39 9.59 -6.51
C LEU A 16 2.89 9.58 -6.87
N GLU A 17 3.37 8.48 -7.40
CA GLU A 17 4.73 8.34 -7.90
C GLU A 17 4.76 7.49 -9.19
N THR A 18 5.87 7.54 -9.93
CA THR A 18 5.96 6.94 -11.26
C THR A 18 6.62 5.57 -11.31
N GLU A 19 7.29 5.09 -10.27
CA GLU A 19 7.96 3.78 -10.28
C GLU A 19 7.00 2.65 -10.69
N ASN A 20 5.75 2.73 -10.24
CA ASN A 20 4.73 1.78 -10.66
C ASN A 20 4.18 2.03 -12.08
N LEU A 21 4.38 3.23 -12.66
CA LEU A 21 3.91 3.57 -14.01
C LEU A 21 4.76 2.95 -15.10
N ALA A 22 6.08 2.81 -14.91
CA ALA A 22 6.99 2.22 -15.89
C ALA A 22 6.60 0.77 -16.27
N ASN A 23 5.95 0.06 -15.33
CA ASN A 23 5.49 -1.32 -15.50
C ASN A 23 3.96 -1.43 -15.51
N ALA A 24 3.23 -0.30 -15.54
CA ALA A 24 1.78 -0.31 -15.43
C ALA A 24 1.13 -0.79 -16.72
N ASP A 25 0.12 -1.62 -16.56
CA ASP A 25 -0.95 -1.78 -17.53
C ASP A 25 -1.64 -0.40 -17.72
N LEU A 26 -1.49 0.19 -18.92
CA LEU A 26 -2.07 1.52 -19.23
C LEU A 26 -3.58 1.56 -19.01
N GLU A 27 -4.28 0.45 -19.23
CA GLU A 27 -5.70 0.35 -18.93
C GLU A 27 -5.95 0.35 -17.41
N GLY A 28 -5.10 -0.32 -16.64
CA GLY A 28 -5.13 -0.33 -15.18
C GLY A 28 -4.90 1.07 -14.60
N LEU A 29 -3.90 1.79 -15.12
CA LEU A 29 -3.61 3.18 -14.78
C LEU A 29 -4.81 4.09 -15.10
N SER A 30 -5.38 3.96 -16.30
CA SER A 30 -6.56 4.75 -16.70
C SER A 30 -7.75 4.52 -15.76
N ARG A 31 -7.99 3.28 -15.33
CA ARG A 31 -9.03 2.94 -14.34
C ARG A 31 -8.74 3.53 -12.96
N SER A 32 -7.48 3.50 -12.53
CA SER A 32 -7.07 4.07 -11.25
C SER A 32 -7.33 5.58 -11.21
N LEU A 33 -6.81 6.32 -12.19
CA LEU A 33 -7.00 7.76 -12.29
C LEU A 33 -8.48 8.15 -12.47
N ALA A 34 -9.24 7.37 -13.25
CA ALA A 34 -10.68 7.55 -13.37
C ALA A 34 -11.40 7.39 -12.02
N SER A 35 -10.93 6.51 -11.14
CA SER A 35 -11.50 6.37 -9.79
C SER A 35 -11.22 7.58 -8.90
N LEU A 36 -10.12 8.30 -9.11
CA LEU A 36 -9.85 9.57 -8.44
C LEU A 36 -10.74 10.71 -9.00
N VAL A 37 -10.96 10.76 -10.31
CA VAL A 37 -11.89 11.71 -10.92
C VAL A 37 -13.32 11.54 -10.41
N ASN A 38 -13.72 10.30 -10.19
CA ASN A 38 -15.08 9.94 -9.75
C ASN A 38 -15.27 10.04 -8.23
N GLN A 39 -14.36 10.67 -7.49
CA GLN A 39 -14.56 10.95 -6.08
C GLN A 39 -15.65 12.03 -5.89
N ASP A 40 -16.41 11.92 -4.82
CA ASP A 40 -17.39 12.95 -4.41
C ASP A 40 -16.72 14.26 -3.93
N VAL A 41 -15.46 14.19 -3.51
CA VAL A 41 -14.54 15.32 -3.35
C VAL A 41 -13.60 15.32 -4.55
N SER A 42 -13.73 16.30 -5.43
CA SER A 42 -12.87 16.37 -6.61
C SER A 42 -11.40 16.51 -6.24
N PRO A 43 -10.48 15.77 -6.90
CA PRO A 43 -9.03 15.96 -6.73
C PRO A 43 -8.55 17.39 -7.00
N SER A 44 -9.31 18.17 -7.81
CA SER A 44 -9.03 19.59 -8.06
C SER A 44 -9.23 20.50 -6.85
N GLN A 45 -9.85 20.01 -5.77
CA GLN A 45 -9.95 20.72 -4.49
C GLN A 45 -8.71 20.55 -3.61
N ALA A 46 -7.80 19.63 -3.96
CA ALA A 46 -6.51 19.53 -3.29
C ALA A 46 -5.67 20.79 -3.50
N ASN A 47 -4.81 21.13 -2.56
CA ASN A 47 -3.78 22.14 -2.75
C ASN A 47 -2.95 21.80 -4.00
N GLU A 48 -2.60 20.54 -4.14
CA GLU A 48 -2.00 19.95 -5.33
C GLU A 48 -2.20 18.42 -5.35
N VAL A 49 -2.19 17.87 -6.55
CA VAL A 49 -2.01 16.43 -6.78
C VAL A 49 -0.64 16.26 -7.43
N LEU A 50 0.29 15.77 -6.65
CA LEU A 50 1.69 15.62 -7.06
C LEU A 50 1.93 14.23 -7.64
N LEU A 51 2.42 14.16 -8.87
CA LEU A 51 3.03 12.98 -9.46
C LEU A 51 4.55 13.13 -9.38
N ILE A 52 5.17 12.38 -8.48
CA ILE A 52 6.63 12.42 -8.31
C ILE A 52 7.25 11.52 -9.37
N ASP A 53 7.96 12.13 -10.31
CA ASP A 53 8.54 11.45 -11.46
C ASP A 53 10.03 11.21 -11.27
N SER A 54 10.45 9.94 -11.24
CA SER A 54 11.84 9.49 -11.14
C SER A 54 12.56 9.41 -12.50
N GLY A 55 11.89 9.83 -13.57
CA GLY A 55 12.45 9.81 -14.93
C GLY A 55 12.30 8.45 -15.65
N ASP A 56 11.64 7.48 -15.04
CA ASP A 56 11.43 6.15 -15.61
C ASP A 56 10.19 6.07 -16.52
N THR A 57 9.33 7.08 -16.46
CA THR A 57 8.10 7.13 -17.25
C THR A 57 8.38 7.78 -18.62
N PRO A 58 7.92 7.17 -19.74
CA PRO A 58 8.03 7.79 -21.04
C PRO A 58 7.43 9.22 -21.07
N PRO A 59 8.15 10.25 -21.59
CA PRO A 59 7.66 11.63 -21.60
C PRO A 59 6.28 11.79 -22.24
N ASP A 60 6.04 11.09 -23.35
CA ASP A 60 4.75 11.12 -24.06
C ASP A 60 3.58 10.63 -23.16
N LEU A 61 3.83 9.67 -22.27
CA LEU A 61 2.83 9.20 -21.33
C LEU A 61 2.55 10.25 -20.25
N LEU A 62 3.58 10.92 -19.74
CA LEU A 62 3.40 12.01 -18.76
C LEU A 62 2.62 13.18 -19.36
N GLU A 63 2.92 13.57 -20.62
CA GLU A 63 2.19 14.62 -21.33
C GLU A 63 0.71 14.23 -21.49
N GLN A 64 0.43 13.02 -22.00
CA GLN A 64 -0.95 12.51 -22.12
C GLN A 64 -1.70 12.48 -20.80
N LEU A 65 -1.02 12.15 -19.68
CA LEU A 65 -1.63 12.15 -18.36
C LEU A 65 -2.00 13.56 -17.91
N CYS A 66 -1.12 14.55 -18.11
CA CYS A 66 -1.37 15.94 -17.75
C CYS A 66 -2.48 16.57 -18.61
N ASP A 67 -2.51 16.26 -19.90
CA ASP A 67 -3.56 16.72 -20.82
C ASP A 67 -4.93 16.18 -20.40
N ARG A 68 -4.98 14.90 -20.04
CA ARG A 68 -6.24 14.24 -19.63
C ARG A 68 -6.67 14.59 -18.22
N TYR A 69 -5.71 14.85 -17.32
CA TYR A 69 -5.92 15.13 -15.90
C TYR A 69 -5.19 16.41 -15.48
N PRO A 70 -5.68 17.60 -15.87
CA PRO A 70 -4.97 18.88 -15.68
C PRO A 70 -4.79 19.28 -14.21
N TRP A 71 -5.37 18.55 -13.28
CA TRP A 71 -5.16 18.73 -11.85
C TRP A 71 -3.89 18.00 -11.34
N ILE A 72 -3.24 17.14 -12.15
CA ILE A 72 -1.94 16.52 -11.83
C ILE A 72 -0.82 17.53 -12.09
N LYS A 73 0.07 17.66 -11.11
CA LYS A 73 1.32 18.41 -11.23
C LYS A 73 2.50 17.46 -11.13
N ILE A 74 3.31 17.39 -12.19
CA ILE A 74 4.55 16.60 -12.18
C ILE A 74 5.58 17.33 -11.32
N HIS A 75 6.20 16.60 -10.40
CA HIS A 75 7.35 17.05 -9.64
C HIS A 75 8.55 16.13 -9.96
N PRO A 76 9.62 16.65 -10.59
CA PRO A 76 10.77 15.84 -10.94
C PRO A 76 11.55 15.40 -9.69
N ALA A 77 11.96 14.15 -9.65
CA ALA A 77 12.84 13.58 -8.66
C ALA A 77 14.15 13.10 -9.32
N PRO A 78 15.25 12.95 -8.59
CA PRO A 78 16.47 12.34 -9.13
C PRO A 78 16.18 10.97 -9.75
N ALA A 79 16.86 10.65 -10.87
CA ALA A 79 16.73 9.35 -11.52
C ALA A 79 16.99 8.20 -10.53
N GLY A 80 16.19 7.14 -10.62
CA GLY A 80 16.26 6.00 -9.71
C GLY A 80 15.74 6.29 -8.30
N THR A 81 14.93 7.34 -8.12
CA THR A 81 14.26 7.60 -6.82
C THR A 81 13.21 6.52 -6.58
N GLY A 82 13.49 5.59 -5.67
CA GLY A 82 12.57 4.49 -5.34
C GLY A 82 11.30 4.96 -4.63
N TYR A 83 10.31 4.08 -4.62
CA TYR A 83 8.93 4.27 -4.16
C TYR A 83 8.76 5.09 -2.88
N TYR A 84 9.34 4.65 -1.77
CA TYR A 84 9.19 5.35 -0.48
C TYR A 84 9.87 6.71 -0.46
N LYS A 85 11.00 6.85 -1.16
CA LYS A 85 11.72 8.12 -1.27
C LYS A 85 10.92 9.13 -2.07
N ALA A 86 10.30 8.71 -3.18
CA ALA A 86 9.39 9.53 -3.98
C ALA A 86 8.18 9.98 -3.14
N LYS A 87 7.54 9.07 -2.39
CA LYS A 87 6.41 9.40 -1.51
C LYS A 87 6.82 10.42 -0.43
N MET A 88 7.97 10.24 0.22
CA MET A 88 8.46 11.20 1.22
C MET A 88 8.85 12.55 0.61
N LEU A 89 9.45 12.56 -0.59
CA LEU A 89 9.72 13.81 -1.32
C LEU A 89 8.41 14.57 -1.59
N GLY A 90 7.36 13.86 -2.05
CA GLY A 90 6.04 14.44 -2.23
C GLY A 90 5.50 15.09 -0.94
N ALA A 91 5.65 14.43 0.21
CA ALA A 91 5.23 15.00 1.49
C ALA A 91 6.03 16.26 1.90
N GLN A 92 7.31 16.31 1.53
CA GLN A 92 8.18 17.47 1.80
C GLN A 92 7.76 18.70 1.01
N VAL A 93 7.44 18.53 -0.28
CA VAL A 93 7.09 19.64 -1.19
C VAL A 93 5.61 20.01 -1.17
N ALA A 94 4.76 19.14 -0.66
CA ALA A 94 3.33 19.38 -0.51
C ALA A 94 3.01 20.54 0.44
N THR A 95 1.88 21.21 0.22
CA THR A 95 1.43 22.38 0.99
C THR A 95 0.18 22.14 1.82
N GLY A 96 -0.56 21.06 1.56
CA GLY A 96 -1.76 20.69 2.32
C GLY A 96 -1.43 20.21 3.73
N ASP A 97 -2.34 20.45 4.68
CA ASP A 97 -2.20 19.99 6.09
C ASP A 97 -2.28 18.47 6.19
N ILE A 98 -3.01 17.83 5.28
CA ILE A 98 -3.13 16.39 5.19
C ILE A 98 -2.46 15.88 3.92
N ILE A 99 -1.56 14.93 4.07
CA ILE A 99 -0.98 14.15 2.97
C ILE A 99 -1.82 12.90 2.75
N VAL A 100 -2.34 12.71 1.53
CA VAL A 100 -3.08 11.53 1.12
C VAL A 100 -2.26 10.75 0.10
N TYR A 101 -1.87 9.54 0.43
CA TYR A 101 -1.11 8.68 -0.47
C TYR A 101 -2.02 7.80 -1.32
N CYS A 102 -1.74 7.77 -2.61
CA CYS A 102 -2.41 6.95 -3.63
C CYS A 102 -1.38 6.20 -4.48
N ASP A 103 -1.78 5.07 -5.07
CA ASP A 103 -1.00 4.35 -6.06
C ASP A 103 -1.78 4.22 -7.38
N SER A 104 -1.05 4.16 -8.48
CA SER A 104 -1.58 4.14 -9.85
C SER A 104 -2.23 2.81 -10.25
N ASP A 105 -2.11 1.77 -9.43
CA ASP A 105 -2.70 0.45 -9.63
C ASP A 105 -3.87 0.14 -8.67
N CYS A 106 -4.32 1.16 -7.93
CA CYS A 106 -5.47 1.10 -7.03
C CYS A 106 -6.73 1.72 -7.64
N ILE A 107 -7.89 1.15 -7.32
CA ILE A 107 -9.20 1.74 -7.61
C ILE A 107 -9.84 2.09 -6.27
N TYR A 108 -10.20 3.35 -6.10
CA TYR A 108 -10.77 3.91 -4.88
C TYR A 108 -12.30 3.99 -4.98
N GLU A 109 -13.02 3.66 -3.89
CA GLU A 109 -14.48 3.84 -3.84
C GLU A 109 -14.86 5.33 -3.95
N PRO A 110 -16.03 5.68 -4.52
CA PRO A 110 -16.39 7.07 -4.82
C PRO A 110 -16.39 8.04 -3.62
N THR A 111 -16.57 7.54 -2.41
CA THR A 111 -16.56 8.34 -1.17
C THR A 111 -15.25 8.24 -0.38
N TRP A 112 -14.24 7.58 -0.94
CA TRP A 112 -12.99 7.29 -0.26
C TRP A 112 -12.28 8.55 0.24
N LEU A 113 -12.11 9.55 -0.62
CA LEU A 113 -11.36 10.76 -0.30
C LEU A 113 -12.06 11.58 0.80
N ARG A 114 -13.37 11.77 0.70
CA ARG A 114 -14.16 12.42 1.75
C ARG A 114 -14.05 11.66 3.06
N THR A 115 -14.20 10.36 3.01
CA THR A 115 -14.20 9.50 4.20
C THR A 115 -12.87 9.57 4.95
N ILE A 116 -11.74 9.54 4.24
CA ILE A 116 -10.43 9.63 4.88
C ILE A 116 -10.16 11.04 5.44
N LEU A 117 -10.54 12.10 4.72
CA LEU A 117 -10.33 13.49 5.13
C LEU A 117 -11.22 13.89 6.32
N THR A 118 -12.51 13.54 6.31
CA THR A 118 -13.42 13.86 7.42
C THR A 118 -13.03 13.20 8.71
N THR A 119 -12.27 12.09 8.67
CA THR A 119 -11.76 11.45 9.88
C THR A 119 -10.84 12.38 10.67
N PHE A 120 -10.08 13.26 10.01
CA PHE A 120 -9.19 14.23 10.68
C PHE A 120 -9.92 15.39 11.36
N THR A 121 -11.22 15.56 11.14
CA THR A 121 -12.05 16.59 11.77
C THR A 121 -12.83 16.08 12.98
N GLN A 122 -12.71 14.78 13.33
CA GLN A 122 -13.42 14.14 14.42
C GLN A 122 -12.62 14.23 15.74
N GLY A 123 -13.10 15.03 16.68
CA GLY A 123 -12.70 15.03 18.10
C GLY A 123 -11.20 15.21 18.39
N GLU A 124 -10.58 14.17 18.93
CA GLU A 124 -9.15 14.13 19.26
C GLU A 124 -8.25 14.34 18.03
N PRO A 125 -7.06 14.95 18.15
CA PRO A 125 -6.19 15.24 17.02
C PRO A 125 -5.61 13.96 16.42
N ILE A 126 -6.32 13.39 15.45
CA ILE A 126 -5.89 12.23 14.68
C ILE A 126 -4.70 12.60 13.81
N GLN A 127 -3.61 11.80 13.87
CA GLN A 127 -2.36 12.03 13.13
C GLN A 127 -2.22 11.16 11.89
N ALA A 128 -2.74 9.92 11.94
CA ALA A 128 -2.64 8.94 10.86
C ALA A 128 -3.95 8.17 10.70
N VAL A 129 -4.44 8.07 9.45
CA VAL A 129 -5.66 7.35 9.08
C VAL A 129 -5.35 6.40 7.95
N ALA A 130 -5.49 5.10 8.20
CA ALA A 130 -5.37 4.04 7.20
C ALA A 130 -6.75 3.66 6.68
N GLY A 131 -6.93 3.57 5.37
CA GLY A 131 -8.09 2.92 4.78
C GLY A 131 -7.91 1.40 4.68
N GLU A 132 -8.91 0.72 4.16
CA GLU A 132 -8.86 -0.70 3.85
C GLU A 132 -8.56 -0.94 2.38
N THR A 133 -7.53 -1.73 2.10
CA THR A 133 -7.17 -2.16 0.74
C THR A 133 -7.29 -3.67 0.64
N THR A 134 -7.96 -4.16 -0.40
CA THR A 134 -8.00 -5.58 -0.75
C THR A 134 -7.53 -5.82 -2.17
N THR A 135 -7.22 -7.06 -2.52
CA THR A 135 -6.82 -7.42 -3.88
C THR A 135 -8.05 -7.60 -4.74
N ARG A 136 -8.11 -6.95 -5.90
CA ARG A 136 -9.23 -7.09 -6.85
C ARG A 136 -9.08 -8.33 -7.72
N GLY A 137 -10.20 -8.75 -8.26
CA GLY A 137 -10.29 -9.83 -9.24
C GLY A 137 -11.02 -11.06 -8.71
N ILE A 138 -11.77 -11.68 -9.61
CA ILE A 138 -12.50 -12.92 -9.40
C ILE A 138 -11.99 -13.93 -10.43
N GLY A 139 -12.26 -15.19 -10.23
CA GLY A 139 -11.71 -16.28 -11.03
C GLY A 139 -10.61 -17.02 -10.31
N PRO A 140 -10.00 -18.05 -10.89
CA PRO A 140 -9.00 -18.87 -10.20
C PRO A 140 -7.82 -18.06 -9.68
N TYR A 141 -7.27 -17.18 -10.50
CA TYR A 141 -6.14 -16.32 -10.13
C TYR A 141 -6.54 -15.27 -9.09
N GLY A 142 -7.64 -14.53 -9.34
CA GLY A 142 -8.12 -13.51 -8.39
C GLY A 142 -8.43 -14.08 -7.01
N THR A 143 -9.04 -15.26 -6.95
CA THR A 143 -9.32 -15.96 -5.68
C THR A 143 -8.03 -16.41 -4.98
N ALA A 144 -7.04 -16.93 -5.72
CA ALA A 144 -5.74 -17.24 -5.14
C ALA A 144 -5.06 -16.00 -4.56
N MET A 145 -5.09 -14.87 -5.27
CA MET A 145 -4.52 -13.61 -4.81
C MET A 145 -5.28 -13.07 -3.58
N ALA A 146 -6.61 -13.15 -3.59
CA ALA A 146 -7.43 -12.80 -2.43
C ALA A 146 -7.04 -13.60 -1.17
N LEU A 147 -6.56 -14.84 -1.31
CA LEU A 147 -6.11 -15.69 -0.21
C LEU A 147 -4.67 -15.45 0.22
N THR A 148 -3.75 -15.14 -0.70
CA THR A 148 -2.31 -15.23 -0.44
C THR A 148 -1.54 -13.92 -0.61
N TYR A 149 -2.12 -12.92 -1.29
CA TYR A 149 -1.42 -11.65 -1.50
C TYR A 149 -1.41 -10.80 -0.22
N ILE A 150 -0.57 -9.78 -0.18
CA ILE A 150 -0.30 -8.98 1.03
C ILE A 150 -1.52 -8.25 1.62
N PHE A 151 -2.49 -7.87 0.77
CA PHE A 151 -3.66 -7.12 1.22
C PHE A 151 -4.69 -8.03 1.90
N PRO A 152 -5.19 -7.65 3.10
CA PRO A 152 -6.26 -8.38 3.77
C PRO A 152 -7.60 -8.24 3.03
N GLN A 153 -8.57 -9.00 3.47
CA GLN A 153 -9.96 -8.78 3.07
C GLN A 153 -10.59 -7.64 3.89
N TYR A 154 -11.57 -6.94 3.34
CA TYR A 154 -12.33 -5.94 4.09
C TYR A 154 -12.88 -6.54 5.37
N THR A 155 -12.75 -5.79 6.46
CA THR A 155 -13.20 -6.28 7.78
C THR A 155 -14.72 -6.35 7.91
N GLY A 156 -15.44 -5.51 7.16
CA GLY A 156 -16.88 -5.30 7.33
C GLY A 156 -17.24 -4.48 8.56
N GLU A 157 -16.25 -3.90 9.24
CA GLU A 157 -16.47 -2.95 10.34
C GLU A 157 -17.04 -1.63 9.80
N THR A 158 -17.64 -0.85 10.69
CA THR A 158 -18.22 0.46 10.34
C THR A 158 -17.66 1.60 11.19
N ALA A 159 -17.06 1.26 12.33
CA ALA A 159 -16.48 2.22 13.27
C ALA A 159 -14.97 2.38 13.04
N LEU A 160 -14.47 3.56 13.37
CA LEU A 160 -13.05 3.85 13.43
C LEU A 160 -12.40 3.00 14.54
N THR A 161 -11.32 2.30 14.22
CA THR A 161 -10.62 1.41 15.17
C THR A 161 -9.10 1.60 15.10
N PRO A 162 -8.35 1.39 16.19
CA PRO A 162 -6.89 1.35 16.13
C PRO A 162 -6.39 0.26 15.19
N SER A 163 -5.31 0.52 14.47
CA SER A 163 -4.65 -0.42 13.57
C SER A 163 -3.18 -0.61 13.94
N SER A 164 -2.67 -1.83 13.81
CA SER A 164 -1.25 -2.12 13.97
C SER A 164 -0.43 -1.91 12.71
N GLN A 165 -1.07 -1.63 11.58
CA GLN A 165 -0.40 -1.47 10.28
C GLN A 165 -1.21 -0.59 9.34
N TYR A 166 -0.57 -0.14 8.27
CA TYR A 166 -1.20 0.53 7.14
C TYR A 166 -0.52 0.12 5.82
N PHE A 167 -1.17 0.39 4.71
CA PHE A 167 -0.60 0.28 3.36
C PHE A 167 -0.46 1.67 2.76
N LEU A 168 0.70 1.96 2.18
CA LEU A 168 1.00 3.31 1.70
C LEU A 168 0.11 3.75 0.52
N ASN A 169 -0.50 2.81 -0.16
CA ASN A 169 -1.48 3.08 -1.22
C ASN A 169 -2.87 3.56 -0.72
N ASN A 170 -3.12 3.54 0.59
CA ASN A 170 -4.41 3.94 1.16
C ASN A 170 -4.23 4.40 2.61
N VAL A 171 -3.55 5.52 2.79
CA VAL A 171 -3.30 6.13 4.09
C VAL A 171 -3.19 7.64 3.94
N ALA A 172 -3.58 8.35 4.98
CA ALA A 172 -3.36 9.78 5.09
C ALA A 172 -2.73 10.13 6.44
N PHE A 173 -1.93 11.18 6.44
CA PHE A 173 -1.23 11.70 7.61
C PHE A 173 -1.41 13.20 7.72
N ARG A 174 -1.39 13.74 8.95
CA ARG A 174 -1.04 15.15 9.11
C ARG A 174 0.38 15.37 8.60
N ARG A 175 0.55 16.34 7.71
CA ARG A 175 1.83 16.59 7.04
C ARG A 175 2.96 16.82 8.04
N GLN A 176 2.75 17.70 9.02
CA GLN A 176 3.76 18.00 10.03
C GLN A 176 4.17 16.75 10.82
N PHE A 177 3.19 15.96 11.26
CA PHE A 177 3.44 14.70 11.96
C PHE A 177 4.27 13.70 11.14
N LEU A 178 3.96 13.55 9.84
CA LEU A 178 4.71 12.67 8.94
C LEU A 178 6.15 13.15 8.72
N LEU A 179 6.38 14.45 8.66
CA LEU A 179 7.73 15.01 8.52
C LEU A 179 8.57 14.88 9.80
N GLU A 180 7.94 14.94 10.96
CA GLU A 180 8.58 14.69 12.27
C GLU A 180 8.82 13.20 12.53
N ASN A 181 7.98 12.34 11.97
CA ASN A 181 8.04 10.89 12.08
C ASN A 181 8.11 10.25 10.68
N PRO A 182 9.23 10.39 9.96
CA PRO A 182 9.30 9.98 8.57
C PRO A 182 9.32 8.45 8.40
N ILE A 183 8.79 7.98 7.26
CA ILE A 183 8.92 6.59 6.86
C ILE A 183 10.42 6.27 6.70
N PRO A 184 10.95 5.22 7.35
CA PRO A 184 12.36 4.85 7.22
C PRO A 184 12.67 4.40 5.79
N LEU A 185 13.68 5.00 5.15
CA LEU A 185 14.02 4.78 3.74
C LEU A 185 15.12 3.74 3.55
N GLU A 186 16.14 3.79 4.38
CA GLU A 186 17.35 2.96 4.24
C GLU A 186 17.17 1.59 4.93
N LEU A 187 16.27 0.77 4.38
CA LEU A 187 16.00 -0.58 4.87
C LEU A 187 16.31 -1.61 3.78
N PRO A 188 16.77 -2.82 4.16
CA PRO A 188 17.04 -3.91 3.22
C PRO A 188 15.73 -4.60 2.78
N LEU A 189 14.74 -3.82 2.39
CA LEU A 189 13.40 -4.27 1.99
C LEU A 189 13.13 -3.86 0.54
N TYR A 190 12.41 -4.69 -0.19
CA TYR A 190 11.84 -4.29 -1.47
C TYR A 190 10.62 -3.40 -1.24
N ARG A 191 9.74 -3.86 -0.37
CA ARG A 191 8.54 -3.14 0.10
C ARG A 191 8.35 -3.45 1.59
N GLY A 192 7.45 -2.73 2.26
CA GLY A 192 7.14 -3.02 3.66
C GLY A 192 7.80 -2.09 4.66
N ASN A 193 8.43 -0.99 4.23
CA ASN A 193 8.91 0.08 5.12
C ASN A 193 7.77 0.63 5.99
N CYS A 194 6.54 0.66 5.46
CA CYS A 194 5.34 1.03 6.21
C CYS A 194 5.07 0.12 7.42
N VAL A 195 5.46 -1.15 7.38
CA VAL A 195 5.34 -2.07 8.53
C VAL A 195 6.28 -1.64 9.66
N ILE A 196 7.53 -1.30 9.31
CA ILE A 196 8.53 -0.81 10.27
C ILE A 196 8.13 0.56 10.79
N HIS A 197 7.64 1.45 9.93
CA HIS A 197 7.16 2.76 10.34
C HIS A 197 5.96 2.66 11.29
N ALA A 198 4.95 1.84 10.97
CA ALA A 198 3.81 1.60 11.83
C ALA A 198 4.24 1.08 13.22
N TYR A 199 5.18 0.13 13.25
CA TYR A 199 5.75 -0.36 14.50
C TYR A 199 6.41 0.75 15.32
N ASN A 200 7.23 1.61 14.70
CA ASN A 200 7.89 2.73 15.38
C ASN A 200 6.85 3.71 15.95
N LEU A 201 5.85 4.11 15.15
CA LEU A 201 4.79 5.00 15.60
C LEU A 201 4.05 4.46 16.83
N LEU A 202 3.69 3.18 16.81
CA LEU A 202 3.00 2.53 17.94
C LEU A 202 3.89 2.40 19.17
N LYS A 203 5.18 2.13 18.99
CA LYS A 203 6.18 2.08 20.07
C LYS A 203 6.33 3.45 20.75
N ASP A 204 6.28 4.52 19.96
CA ASP A 204 6.38 5.90 20.44
C ASP A 204 5.04 6.44 21.00
N GLY A 205 4.03 5.57 21.13
CA GLY A 205 2.73 5.89 21.74
C GLY A 205 1.71 6.54 20.80
N HIS A 206 2.01 6.62 19.50
CA HIS A 206 1.06 7.13 18.51
C HIS A 206 0.03 6.09 18.09
N THR A 207 -1.15 6.54 17.71
CA THR A 207 -2.22 5.67 17.22
C THR A 207 -2.41 5.85 15.71
N ILE A 208 -2.41 4.75 14.99
CA ILE A 208 -2.86 4.70 13.60
C ILE A 208 -4.32 4.28 13.61
N TRP A 209 -5.20 5.09 13.04
CA TRP A 209 -6.63 4.80 12.99
C TRP A 209 -7.01 4.13 11.67
N ARG A 210 -7.73 3.01 11.73
CA ARG A 210 -8.31 2.36 10.56
C ARG A 210 -9.71 2.90 10.32
N GLN A 211 -9.91 3.49 9.13
CA GLN A 211 -11.20 3.91 8.63
C GLN A 211 -11.75 2.86 7.64
N PRO A 212 -12.65 1.97 8.06
CA PRO A 212 -13.06 0.82 7.25
C PRO A 212 -13.95 1.19 6.05
N LYS A 213 -14.43 2.43 6.00
CA LYS A 213 -15.20 2.96 4.86
C LYS A 213 -14.33 3.63 3.80
N ALA A 214 -13.06 3.92 4.10
CA ALA A 214 -12.10 4.42 3.13
C ALA A 214 -11.48 3.24 2.36
N ARG A 215 -12.16 2.75 1.33
CA ARG A 215 -11.86 1.50 0.65
C ARG A 215 -11.18 1.69 -0.69
N ALA A 216 -10.21 0.80 -0.95
CA ALA A 216 -9.54 0.68 -2.22
C ALA A 216 -9.37 -0.79 -2.62
N THR A 217 -9.27 -1.06 -3.91
CA THR A 217 -8.84 -2.35 -4.43
C THR A 217 -7.55 -2.20 -5.20
N HIS A 218 -6.60 -3.07 -4.96
CA HIS A 218 -5.29 -3.09 -5.61
C HIS A 218 -5.24 -4.16 -6.71
N ALA A 219 -4.53 -3.88 -7.80
CA ALA A 219 -4.28 -4.88 -8.84
C ALA A 219 -3.45 -6.05 -8.30
N PRO A 220 -3.78 -7.29 -8.64
CA PRO A 220 -2.88 -8.41 -8.40
C PRO A 220 -1.65 -8.29 -9.31
N PRO A 221 -0.53 -9.00 -9.02
CA PRO A 221 0.60 -9.09 -9.93
C PRO A 221 0.17 -9.49 -11.34
N ASN A 222 0.65 -8.75 -12.37
CA ASN A 222 0.27 -8.98 -13.77
C ASN A 222 1.32 -9.85 -14.47
N GLY A 223 0.90 -11.00 -15.00
CA GLY A 223 1.76 -11.93 -15.72
C GLY A 223 2.66 -12.80 -14.81
N LEU A 224 3.26 -13.85 -15.42
CA LEU A 224 4.02 -14.86 -14.67
C LEU A 224 5.30 -14.32 -14.04
N SER A 225 6.02 -13.45 -14.74
CA SER A 225 7.27 -12.86 -14.23
C SER A 225 7.01 -12.01 -12.99
N HIS A 226 6.04 -11.09 -13.08
CA HIS A 226 5.67 -10.23 -11.95
C HIS A 226 5.14 -11.07 -10.77
N PHE A 227 4.29 -12.07 -11.02
CA PHE A 227 3.83 -13.01 -9.98
C PHE A 227 5.01 -13.70 -9.29
N PHE A 228 5.94 -14.27 -10.06
CA PHE A 228 7.08 -15.02 -9.51
C PHE A 228 7.97 -14.13 -8.63
N TRP A 229 8.42 -13.00 -9.17
CA TRP A 229 9.29 -12.08 -8.45
C TRP A 229 8.60 -11.47 -7.24
N ARG A 230 7.34 -11.09 -7.38
CA ARG A 230 6.60 -10.48 -6.29
C ARG A 230 6.50 -11.38 -5.07
N PHE A 231 6.19 -12.67 -5.27
CA PHE A 231 6.10 -13.61 -4.16
C PHE A 231 7.44 -13.99 -3.56
N LEU A 232 8.51 -14.07 -4.35
CA LEU A 232 9.88 -14.22 -3.82
C LEU A 232 10.27 -13.02 -2.96
N LEU A 233 10.00 -11.80 -3.41
CA LEU A 233 10.33 -10.57 -2.71
C LEU A 233 9.46 -10.37 -1.45
N ILE A 234 8.21 -10.83 -1.41
CA ILE A 234 7.43 -10.89 -0.17
C ILE A 234 8.13 -11.79 0.86
N GLY A 235 8.68 -12.92 0.44
CA GLY A 235 9.46 -13.80 1.32
C GLY A 235 10.75 -13.15 1.81
N HIS A 236 11.43 -12.40 0.95
CA HIS A 236 12.59 -11.56 1.30
C HIS A 236 12.23 -10.52 2.36
N ASP A 237 11.15 -9.76 2.13
CA ASP A 237 10.71 -8.73 3.05
C ASP A 237 10.31 -9.31 4.42
N TYR A 238 9.62 -10.45 4.47
CA TYR A 238 9.29 -11.14 5.73
C TYR A 238 10.53 -11.56 6.52
N TYR A 239 11.60 -12.00 5.85
CA TYR A 239 12.85 -12.31 6.53
C TYR A 239 13.43 -11.08 7.23
N TRP A 240 13.53 -9.97 6.52
CA TRP A 240 14.10 -8.74 7.06
C TRP A 240 13.20 -8.05 8.09
N GLN A 241 11.89 -8.02 7.87
CA GLN A 241 10.92 -7.48 8.85
C GLN A 241 11.07 -8.24 10.18
N ASN A 242 11.10 -9.57 10.17
CA ASN A 242 11.30 -10.35 11.38
C ASN A 242 12.60 -9.98 12.11
N ARG A 243 13.69 -9.76 11.39
CA ARG A 243 14.97 -9.36 11.99
C ARG A 243 14.97 -7.93 12.53
N LEU A 244 14.37 -7.01 11.80
CA LEU A 244 14.29 -5.61 12.20
C LEU A 244 13.39 -5.42 13.42
N LEU A 245 12.30 -6.17 13.51
CA LEU A 245 11.35 -6.12 14.62
C LEU A 245 11.78 -6.95 15.84
N SER A 246 12.74 -7.88 15.70
CA SER A 246 13.21 -8.78 16.77
C SER A 246 14.46 -8.28 17.51
N LYS A 247 14.82 -6.98 17.42
CA LYS A 247 16.03 -6.45 18.09
C LYS A 247 15.91 -6.50 19.63
N PRO A 248 17.08 -6.68 20.36
CA PRO A 248 17.11 -6.99 21.81
C PRO A 248 16.60 -5.91 22.76
N ASP A 249 16.41 -4.68 22.31
CA ASP A 249 15.96 -3.54 23.14
C ASP A 249 14.47 -3.56 23.50
N GLN A 250 13.76 -4.67 23.20
CA GLN A 250 12.34 -4.82 23.48
C GLN A 250 12.13 -5.47 24.85
N GLU A 251 11.19 -4.92 25.63
CA GLU A 251 10.74 -5.53 26.88
C GLU A 251 10.28 -6.99 26.66
N PRO A 252 10.53 -7.91 27.61
CA PRO A 252 10.28 -9.34 27.47
C PRO A 252 8.84 -9.70 27.06
N GLY A 253 7.85 -8.93 27.49
CA GLY A 253 6.43 -9.12 27.15
C GLY A 253 6.04 -8.78 25.69
N ASN A 254 6.81 -7.93 25.03
CA ASN A 254 6.58 -7.56 23.63
C ASN A 254 7.31 -8.50 22.65
N ARG A 255 8.35 -9.22 23.12
CA ARG A 255 9.14 -10.14 22.27
C ARG A 255 8.32 -11.28 21.70
N GLU A 256 7.39 -11.86 22.45
CA GLU A 256 6.55 -12.98 21.97
C GLU A 256 5.57 -12.53 20.90
N LYS A 257 4.98 -11.34 21.06
CA LYS A 257 3.99 -10.79 20.12
C LYS A 257 4.57 -10.46 18.74
N TYR A 258 5.87 -10.12 18.67
CA TYR A 258 6.59 -9.76 17.43
C TYR A 258 7.52 -10.86 16.89
N ARG A 259 7.89 -11.86 17.71
CA ARG A 259 8.75 -12.98 17.30
C ARG A 259 8.05 -13.95 16.34
N ASP A 260 6.76 -14.11 16.47
CA ASP A 260 5.88 -14.77 15.51
C ASP A 260 4.49 -14.13 15.60
N PRO A 261 4.27 -13.00 14.89
CA PRO A 261 2.99 -12.26 14.94
C PRO A 261 1.79 -13.11 14.51
N LEU A 262 2.03 -14.27 13.90
CA LEU A 262 1.00 -15.22 13.48
C LEU A 262 0.87 -16.43 14.43
N GLY A 263 1.58 -16.47 15.57
CA GLY A 263 1.39 -17.51 16.59
C GLY A 263 1.71 -18.93 16.12
N GLY A 264 2.80 -19.11 15.35
CA GLY A 264 3.19 -20.40 14.81
C GLY A 264 2.24 -20.95 13.75
N LEU A 265 2.19 -22.27 13.56
CA LEU A 265 1.34 -22.90 12.53
C LEU A 265 -0.16 -22.70 12.83
N HIS A 266 -0.57 -22.74 14.09
CA HIS A 266 -1.95 -22.52 14.52
C HIS A 266 -2.41 -21.09 14.21
N GLY A 267 -1.61 -20.08 14.52
CA GLY A 267 -1.94 -18.69 14.21
C GLY A 267 -2.00 -18.43 12.71
N LYS A 268 -1.10 -19.02 11.93
CA LYS A 268 -1.14 -18.92 10.45
C LYS A 268 -2.40 -19.56 9.87
N MET A 269 -2.81 -20.70 10.41
CA MET A 269 -4.07 -21.36 10.02
C MET A 269 -5.29 -20.52 10.40
N HIS A 270 -5.29 -19.92 11.59
CA HIS A 270 -6.36 -19.04 12.04
C HIS A 270 -6.52 -17.83 11.12
N VAL A 271 -5.41 -17.15 10.81
CA VAL A 271 -5.40 -16.01 9.86
C VAL A 271 -5.87 -16.42 8.47
N PHE A 272 -5.48 -17.62 8.00
CA PHE A 272 -5.94 -18.14 6.72
C PHE A 272 -7.45 -18.41 6.71
N LEU A 273 -7.98 -19.03 7.76
CA LEU A 273 -9.41 -19.32 7.88
C LEU A 273 -10.24 -18.03 8.01
N GLU A 274 -9.77 -17.07 8.80
CA GLU A 274 -10.40 -15.76 8.90
C GLU A 274 -10.43 -15.03 7.55
N ARG A 275 -9.32 -15.07 6.82
CA ARG A 275 -9.20 -14.48 5.49
C ARG A 275 -10.15 -15.15 4.50
N LEU A 276 -10.25 -16.47 4.53
CA LEU A 276 -11.19 -17.26 3.72
C LEU A 276 -12.65 -16.89 4.05
N GLN A 277 -13.00 -16.82 5.34
CA GLN A 277 -14.35 -16.44 5.76
C GLN A 277 -14.73 -15.03 5.31
N ARG A 278 -13.83 -14.06 5.50
CA ARG A 278 -14.05 -12.67 5.05
C ARG A 278 -14.15 -12.59 3.53
N MET A 279 -13.31 -13.30 2.79
CA MET A 279 -13.33 -13.34 1.34
C MET A 279 -14.69 -13.84 0.82
N VAL A 280 -15.18 -14.95 1.35
CA VAL A 280 -16.49 -15.51 0.97
C VAL A 280 -17.65 -14.60 1.40
N LYS A 281 -17.55 -13.97 2.58
CA LYS A 281 -18.56 -13.01 3.05
C LYS A 281 -18.64 -11.77 2.16
N ASN A 282 -17.48 -11.24 1.74
CA ASN A 282 -17.40 -10.05 0.91
C ASN A 282 -17.79 -10.33 -0.55
N GLU A 283 -17.42 -11.50 -1.07
CA GLU A 283 -17.66 -11.91 -2.46
C GLU A 283 -17.86 -13.44 -2.56
N PRO A 284 -19.12 -13.92 -2.44
CA PRO A 284 -19.41 -15.36 -2.42
C PRO A 284 -18.98 -16.12 -3.67
N ARG A 285 -18.84 -15.45 -4.83
CA ARG A 285 -18.41 -16.06 -6.09
C ARG A 285 -17.02 -16.69 -6.01
N HIS A 286 -16.18 -16.28 -5.06
CA HIS A 286 -14.88 -16.91 -4.82
C HIS A 286 -14.99 -18.41 -4.49
N LEU A 287 -16.09 -18.89 -3.91
CA LEU A 287 -16.31 -20.30 -3.62
C LEU A 287 -16.26 -21.18 -4.88
N LEU A 288 -16.78 -20.67 -6.00
CA LEU A 288 -16.79 -21.39 -7.28
C LEU A 288 -15.37 -21.66 -7.81
N TYR A 289 -14.43 -20.80 -7.47
CA TYR A 289 -13.07 -20.86 -8.00
C TYR A 289 -12.06 -21.46 -7.03
N LEU A 290 -12.46 -21.76 -5.77
CA LEU A 290 -11.56 -22.30 -4.76
C LEU A 290 -10.78 -23.53 -5.23
N PRO A 291 -11.39 -24.57 -5.85
CA PRO A 291 -10.65 -25.75 -6.27
C PRO A 291 -9.51 -25.44 -7.25
N LEU A 292 -9.74 -24.52 -8.18
CA LEU A 292 -8.75 -24.10 -9.19
C LEU A 292 -7.74 -23.09 -8.62
N SER A 293 -8.07 -22.40 -7.53
CA SER A 293 -7.22 -21.41 -6.86
C SER A 293 -6.18 -22.05 -5.94
N ILE A 294 -6.47 -23.24 -5.38
CA ILE A 294 -5.58 -23.91 -4.42
C ILE A 294 -4.19 -24.16 -5.01
N PRO A 295 -3.99 -24.69 -6.22
CA PRO A 295 -2.66 -24.87 -6.78
C PRO A 295 -1.88 -23.55 -6.90
N ILE A 296 -2.56 -22.47 -7.34
CA ILE A 296 -1.94 -21.15 -7.49
C ILE A 296 -1.55 -20.60 -6.11
N ALA A 297 -2.43 -20.71 -5.13
CA ALA A 297 -2.17 -20.30 -3.76
C ALA A 297 -1.00 -21.09 -3.14
N ALA A 298 -0.93 -22.41 -3.40
CA ALA A 298 0.19 -23.24 -2.95
C ALA A 298 1.53 -22.78 -3.54
N ILE A 299 1.56 -22.49 -4.85
CA ILE A 299 2.75 -21.97 -5.52
C ILE A 299 3.15 -20.62 -4.91
N SER A 300 2.19 -19.71 -4.64
CA SER A 300 2.44 -18.43 -3.98
C SER A 300 3.13 -18.61 -2.62
N VAL A 301 2.62 -19.51 -1.79
CA VAL A 301 3.19 -19.82 -0.47
C VAL A 301 4.58 -20.44 -0.59
N LEU A 302 4.78 -21.35 -1.54
CA LEU A 302 6.11 -21.94 -1.80
C LEU A 302 7.13 -20.87 -2.23
N LEU A 303 6.74 -19.93 -3.08
CA LEU A 303 7.61 -18.83 -3.50
C LEU A 303 7.96 -17.91 -2.32
N ILE A 304 7.01 -17.57 -1.45
CA ILE A 304 7.29 -16.80 -0.21
C ILE A 304 8.31 -17.56 0.65
N PHE A 305 8.09 -18.86 0.86
CA PHE A 305 9.01 -19.67 1.65
C PHE A 305 10.41 -19.74 1.00
N ALA A 306 10.48 -19.94 -0.31
CA ALA A 306 11.75 -19.96 -1.05
C ALA A 306 12.46 -18.62 -0.95
N GLY A 307 11.74 -17.48 -1.14
CA GLY A 307 12.28 -16.14 -1.00
C GLY A 307 12.88 -15.89 0.39
N ASN A 308 12.17 -16.30 1.44
CA ASN A 308 12.66 -16.21 2.82
C ASN A 308 13.94 -17.03 3.04
N LYS A 309 14.00 -18.27 2.54
CA LYS A 309 15.19 -19.14 2.67
C LYS A 309 16.36 -18.66 1.85
N ILE A 310 16.13 -18.21 0.61
CA ILE A 310 17.20 -17.64 -0.22
C ILE A 310 17.80 -16.41 0.48
N THR A 311 16.96 -15.51 1.01
CA THR A 311 17.42 -14.33 1.74
C THR A 311 18.18 -14.69 3.03
N ALA A 312 17.75 -15.72 3.75
CA ALA A 312 18.48 -16.21 4.92
C ALA A 312 19.91 -16.68 4.59
N LEU A 313 20.10 -17.28 3.41
CA LEU A 313 21.40 -17.77 2.94
C LEU A 313 22.22 -16.67 2.24
N LYS A 314 21.57 -15.81 1.47
CA LYS A 314 22.17 -14.75 0.65
C LYS A 314 21.31 -13.48 0.76
N PRO A 315 21.54 -12.65 1.80
CA PRO A 315 20.65 -11.53 2.16
C PRO A 315 20.32 -10.55 1.03
N ASP A 316 21.28 -10.23 0.17
CA ASP A 316 21.10 -9.21 -0.89
C ASP A 316 20.78 -9.81 -2.26
N TYR A 317 20.80 -11.14 -2.39
CA TYR A 317 20.78 -11.78 -3.70
C TYR A 317 19.51 -11.51 -4.51
N LEU A 318 18.34 -11.69 -3.89
CA LEU A 318 17.06 -11.52 -4.57
C LEU A 318 16.85 -10.06 -5.01
N LEU A 319 17.11 -9.13 -4.11
CA LEU A 319 16.90 -7.71 -4.39
C LEU A 319 17.85 -7.20 -5.48
N LYS A 320 19.16 -7.51 -5.38
CA LYS A 320 20.14 -7.16 -6.41
C LYS A 320 19.83 -7.80 -7.77
N THR A 321 19.36 -9.06 -7.77
CA THR A 321 19.01 -9.76 -9.01
C THR A 321 17.78 -9.14 -9.65
N TYR A 322 16.78 -8.79 -8.85
CA TYR A 322 15.55 -8.16 -9.33
C TYR A 322 15.83 -6.79 -9.96
N TYR A 323 16.57 -5.91 -9.29
CA TYR A 323 16.95 -4.59 -9.85
C TYR A 323 17.79 -4.71 -11.12
N ARG A 324 18.70 -5.69 -11.19
CA ARG A 324 19.45 -5.94 -12.44
C ARG A 324 18.55 -6.34 -13.60
N ILE A 325 17.49 -7.13 -13.35
CA ILE A 325 16.52 -7.52 -14.39
C ILE A 325 15.70 -6.32 -14.86
N LEU A 326 15.39 -5.39 -13.96
CA LEU A 326 14.69 -4.15 -14.29
C LEU A 326 15.61 -3.11 -14.98
N GLY A 327 16.92 -3.33 -14.99
CA GLY A 327 17.88 -2.37 -15.56
C GLY A 327 18.23 -1.20 -14.63
N GLU A 328 17.96 -1.33 -13.33
CA GLU A 328 18.16 -0.31 -12.30
C GLU A 328 19.52 -0.43 -11.58
N VAL A 329 20.43 -1.30 -12.04
CA VAL A 329 21.81 -1.50 -11.49
C VAL A 329 22.82 -1.60 -12.63
#